data_c50bc81a41b6b7bff36220c63b89c824
#
_entry.id   c50bc81a41b6b7bff36220c63b89c824
#
_cell.length_a   1.000
_cell.length_b   1.000
_cell.length_c   1.000
_cell.angle_alpha   90.00
_cell.angle_beta   90.00
_cell.angle_gamma   90.00
#
_symmetry.space_group_name_H-M   'P 1'
#
loop_
_entity.id
_entity.type
_entity.pdbx_description
1 polymer ?
#
loop_
_entity_poly.entity_id
_entity_poly.type
_entity_poly.pdbx_seq_one_letter_code
_entity_poly.pdbx_strand_id
1 'polypeptide(L)'
;WGPISTTRGLRSRISRYLSPPLFPIRVRDLPNVTFHDVIPSTFHLGDLEVTADLITHPGSTLGYRITEGDETVAYLSDHEPAFGIGRIPDSPEWTSGSALAEGVDVLVHDAQYTDEEYARRVGWGHTSLTQLADFTRLVGARRLVTFHHDPAHSDADLDDFHEQLGSMLDGAALVAGVPQLEVDIGD
;
A
#
# COMPACT_ATOMS: atom_id res chain seq x y z
N TRP A 1 2.49 -14.15 -2.28
CA TRP A 1 2.23 -13.70 -3.65
C TRP A 1 3.00 -12.41 -3.91
N GLY A 2 3.46 -12.22 -5.15
CA GLY A 2 4.14 -10.99 -5.55
C GLY A 2 4.26 -10.87 -7.07
N PRO A 3 4.57 -9.66 -7.57
CA PRO A 3 4.51 -9.39 -9.00
C PRO A 3 5.48 -10.23 -9.80
N ILE A 4 5.02 -10.69 -10.96
CA ILE A 4 5.90 -11.30 -11.95
C ILE A 4 6.91 -10.28 -12.48
N SER A 5 8.09 -10.74 -12.83
CA SER A 5 9.10 -9.93 -13.51
C SER A 5 9.54 -10.64 -14.79
N THR A 6 9.81 -9.88 -15.84
CA THR A 6 10.26 -10.37 -17.14
C THR A 6 11.60 -11.10 -17.07
N THR A 7 12.38 -10.90 -16.02
CA THR A 7 13.74 -11.42 -15.91
C THR A 7 13.91 -12.50 -14.84
N ARG A 8 13.15 -12.46 -13.75
CA ARG A 8 13.30 -13.38 -12.61
C ARG A 8 11.99 -13.53 -11.84
N GLY A 9 11.63 -14.77 -11.48
CA GLY A 9 10.51 -15.05 -10.59
C GLY A 9 10.73 -14.50 -9.16
N LEU A 10 9.65 -14.31 -8.43
CA LEU A 10 9.59 -13.74 -7.09
C LEU A 10 10.59 -14.38 -6.12
N ARG A 11 10.60 -15.72 -6.04
CA ARG A 11 11.53 -16.46 -5.18
C ARG A 11 12.99 -16.11 -5.46
N SER A 12 13.37 -15.98 -6.74
CA SER A 12 14.74 -15.66 -7.14
C SER A 12 15.11 -14.23 -6.76
N ARG A 13 14.15 -13.28 -6.87
CA ARG A 13 14.37 -11.88 -6.49
C ARG A 13 14.55 -11.77 -4.97
N ILE A 14 13.64 -12.33 -4.18
CA ILE A 14 13.70 -12.34 -2.71
C ILE A 14 15.00 -12.99 -2.23
N SER A 15 15.41 -14.12 -2.85
CA SER A 15 16.64 -14.82 -2.47
C SER A 15 17.93 -13.99 -2.65
N ARG A 16 17.92 -12.92 -3.44
CA ARG A 16 19.10 -12.03 -3.57
C ARG A 16 19.31 -11.17 -2.33
N TYR A 17 18.25 -10.79 -1.67
CA TYR A 17 18.29 -9.94 -0.47
C TYR A 17 18.33 -10.78 0.81
N LEU A 18 17.55 -11.85 0.86
CA LEU A 18 17.48 -12.78 1.98
C LEU A 18 18.46 -13.96 1.78
N SER A 19 19.77 -13.65 1.81
CA SER A 19 20.82 -14.67 1.72
C SER A 19 22.12 -14.16 2.34
N PRO A 20 22.99 -15.05 2.87
CA PRO A 20 24.31 -14.66 3.36
C PRO A 20 25.15 -13.96 2.26
N PRO A 21 25.96 -12.93 2.62
CA PRO A 21 26.18 -12.40 3.98
C PRO A 21 25.16 -11.35 4.44
N LEU A 22 24.24 -10.90 3.58
CA LEU A 22 23.28 -9.83 3.90
C LEU A 22 22.21 -10.28 4.90
N PHE A 23 21.87 -11.55 4.86
CA PHE A 23 20.86 -12.14 5.74
C PHE A 23 21.31 -13.53 6.20
N PRO A 24 21.20 -13.89 7.50
CA PRO A 24 21.81 -15.11 8.04
C PRO A 24 21.16 -16.41 7.55
N ILE A 25 19.92 -16.36 7.11
CA ILE A 25 19.14 -17.53 6.66
C ILE A 25 18.87 -17.41 5.17
N ARG A 26 18.93 -18.53 4.46
CA ARG A 26 18.56 -18.57 3.03
C ARG A 26 17.04 -18.75 2.92
N VAL A 27 16.43 -18.09 1.93
CA VAL A 27 14.98 -18.24 1.65
C VAL A 27 14.55 -19.70 1.51
N ARG A 28 15.39 -20.56 0.93
CA ARG A 28 15.11 -22.00 0.78
C ARG A 28 15.02 -22.76 2.11
N ASP A 29 15.61 -22.20 3.16
CA ASP A 29 15.69 -22.83 4.50
C ASP A 29 14.57 -22.30 5.42
N LEU A 30 13.72 -21.37 4.93
CA LEU A 30 12.54 -20.88 5.65
C LEU A 30 11.45 -21.97 5.60
N PRO A 31 10.96 -22.45 6.76
CA PRO A 31 9.86 -23.41 6.81
C PRO A 31 8.53 -22.73 6.40
N ASN A 32 7.67 -23.51 5.77
CA ASN A 32 6.27 -23.12 5.46
C ASN A 32 6.12 -21.84 4.61
N VAL A 33 7.11 -21.49 3.77
CA VAL A 33 7.04 -20.37 2.85
C VAL A 33 6.96 -20.86 1.41
N THR A 34 5.90 -20.48 0.71
CA THR A 34 5.73 -20.67 -0.74
C THR A 34 5.72 -19.34 -1.45
N PHE A 35 6.20 -19.31 -2.68
CA PHE A 35 6.26 -18.11 -3.52
C PHE A 35 5.40 -18.29 -4.74
N HIS A 36 4.51 -17.34 -4.97
CA HIS A 36 3.62 -17.33 -6.13
C HIS A 36 3.87 -16.05 -6.93
N ASP A 37 4.29 -16.21 -8.18
CA ASP A 37 4.36 -15.10 -9.13
C ASP A 37 2.94 -14.76 -9.59
N VAL A 38 2.55 -13.49 -9.48
CA VAL A 38 1.20 -13.00 -9.78
C VAL A 38 1.27 -11.96 -10.90
N ILE A 39 0.38 -12.12 -11.86
CA ILE A 39 0.00 -11.05 -12.82
C ILE A 39 -1.29 -10.39 -12.34
N PRO A 40 -1.68 -9.21 -12.84
CA PRO A 40 -3.00 -8.66 -12.58
C PRO A 40 -4.10 -9.68 -12.81
N SER A 41 -4.83 -10.04 -11.74
CA SER A 41 -5.82 -11.11 -11.76
C SER A 41 -6.58 -11.19 -10.44
N THR A 42 -7.71 -11.90 -10.46
CA THR A 42 -8.44 -12.30 -9.25
C THR A 42 -8.21 -13.78 -8.97
N PHE A 43 -7.97 -14.12 -7.70
CA PHE A 43 -7.78 -15.49 -7.23
C PHE A 43 -8.38 -15.64 -5.82
N HIS A 44 -8.51 -16.89 -5.34
CA HIS A 44 -9.09 -17.19 -4.04
C HIS A 44 -8.07 -17.81 -3.09
N LEU A 45 -8.18 -17.44 -1.81
CA LEU A 45 -7.44 -18.01 -0.68
C LEU A 45 -8.43 -18.44 0.41
N GLY A 46 -8.91 -19.69 0.35
CA GLY A 46 -10.05 -20.11 1.14
C GLY A 46 -11.29 -19.32 0.72
N ASP A 47 -11.94 -18.67 1.67
CA ASP A 47 -13.15 -17.87 1.45
C ASP A 47 -12.85 -16.43 1.00
N LEU A 48 -11.57 -16.02 1.04
CA LEU A 48 -11.14 -14.71 0.58
C LEU A 48 -11.05 -14.66 -0.96
N GLU A 49 -11.70 -13.67 -1.57
CA GLU A 49 -11.42 -13.27 -2.94
C GLU A 49 -10.35 -12.17 -2.94
N VAL A 50 -9.27 -12.37 -3.71
CA VAL A 50 -8.16 -11.43 -3.80
C VAL A 50 -8.00 -10.95 -5.23
N THR A 51 -8.20 -9.67 -5.46
CA THR A 51 -7.88 -9.01 -6.73
C THR A 51 -6.54 -8.29 -6.59
N ALA A 52 -5.60 -8.63 -7.46
CA ALA A 52 -4.28 -8.00 -7.55
C ALA A 52 -4.18 -7.20 -8.85
N ASP A 53 -3.66 -5.99 -8.78
CA ASP A 53 -3.36 -5.17 -9.96
C ASP A 53 -2.07 -4.37 -9.76
N LEU A 54 -1.49 -3.90 -10.87
CA LEU A 54 -0.29 -3.08 -10.83
C LEU A 54 -0.62 -1.69 -10.27
N ILE A 55 0.19 -1.25 -9.34
CA ILE A 55 0.15 0.11 -8.80
C ILE A 55 1.44 0.86 -9.12
N THR A 56 1.36 2.19 -9.12
CA THR A 56 2.48 3.03 -9.52
C THR A 56 3.55 3.11 -8.44
N HIS A 57 4.70 2.55 -8.77
CA HIS A 57 5.94 2.56 -7.98
C HIS A 57 7.12 2.24 -8.94
N PRO A 58 8.36 2.69 -8.68
CA PRO A 58 9.53 2.26 -9.43
C PRO A 58 9.72 0.73 -9.36
N GLY A 59 9.46 0.06 -10.48
CA GLY A 59 9.46 -1.41 -10.57
C GLY A 59 8.04 -2.01 -10.55
N SER A 60 7.97 -3.33 -10.73
CA SER A 60 6.69 -4.04 -10.69
C SER A 60 6.20 -4.16 -9.25
N THR A 61 5.13 -3.48 -8.92
CA THR A 61 4.50 -3.47 -7.60
C THR A 61 3.01 -3.79 -7.75
N LEU A 62 2.47 -4.61 -6.86
CA LEU A 62 1.05 -4.97 -6.83
C LEU A 62 0.37 -4.34 -5.63
N GLY A 63 -0.79 -3.75 -5.88
CA GLY A 63 -1.81 -3.54 -4.87
C GLY A 63 -2.78 -4.71 -4.83
N TYR A 64 -3.52 -4.83 -3.74
CA TYR A 64 -4.47 -5.90 -3.50
C TYR A 64 -5.78 -5.35 -2.98
N ARG A 65 -6.91 -5.86 -3.51
CA ARG A 65 -8.22 -5.79 -2.89
C ARG A 65 -8.57 -7.17 -2.38
N ILE A 66 -8.95 -7.27 -1.11
CA ILE A 66 -9.33 -8.51 -0.42
C ILE A 66 -10.79 -8.36 -0.03
N THR A 67 -11.59 -9.36 -0.37
CA THR A 67 -13.04 -9.39 -0.08
C THR A 67 -13.39 -10.68 0.65
N GLU A 68 -14.12 -10.56 1.75
CA GLU A 68 -14.75 -11.67 2.47
C GLU A 68 -16.21 -11.29 2.77
N GLY A 69 -17.17 -11.99 2.14
CA GLY A 69 -18.56 -11.60 2.23
C GLY A 69 -18.78 -10.19 1.70
N ASP A 70 -19.29 -9.29 2.56
CA ASP A 70 -19.50 -7.88 2.24
C ASP A 70 -18.34 -6.97 2.67
N GLU A 71 -17.33 -7.52 3.37
CA GLU A 71 -16.20 -6.78 3.90
C GLU A 71 -15.07 -6.67 2.89
N THR A 72 -14.46 -5.47 2.82
CA THR A 72 -13.44 -5.16 1.81
C THR A 72 -12.25 -4.40 2.37
N VAL A 73 -11.04 -4.87 2.02
CA VAL A 73 -9.78 -4.22 2.36
C VAL A 73 -8.96 -3.97 1.10
N ALA A 74 -8.44 -2.77 0.92
CA ALA A 74 -7.39 -2.49 -0.07
C ALA A 74 -6.04 -2.32 0.63
N TYR A 75 -4.98 -2.93 0.06
CA TYR A 75 -3.61 -2.84 0.55
C TYR A 75 -2.71 -2.28 -0.55
N LEU A 76 -2.25 -1.05 -0.38
CA LEU A 76 -1.44 -0.28 -1.34
C LEU A 76 -0.20 0.27 -0.61
N SER A 77 0.78 -0.58 -0.32
CA SER A 77 1.88 -0.27 0.62
C SER A 77 2.97 0.64 0.08
N ASP A 78 3.30 0.52 -1.20
CA ASP A 78 4.35 1.28 -1.89
C ASP A 78 3.69 1.91 -3.11
N HIS A 79 3.15 3.11 -2.95
CA HIS A 79 2.24 3.66 -3.94
C HIS A 79 2.32 5.18 -4.07
N GLU A 80 2.53 5.64 -5.28
CA GLU A 80 2.45 7.04 -5.69
C GLU A 80 1.27 7.22 -6.66
N PRO A 81 0.04 7.53 -6.18
CA PRO A 81 -1.19 7.48 -6.99
C PRO A 81 -1.15 8.39 -8.23
N ALA A 82 -0.50 9.54 -8.10
CA ALA A 82 -0.41 10.57 -9.14
C ALA A 82 1.04 10.75 -9.62
N PHE A 83 1.68 9.65 -10.01
CA PHE A 83 3.09 9.61 -10.41
C PHE A 83 3.48 10.74 -11.38
N GLY A 84 4.39 11.59 -10.92
CA GLY A 84 4.94 12.67 -11.74
C GLY A 84 4.05 13.90 -11.95
N ILE A 85 2.78 13.88 -11.50
CA ILE A 85 1.84 15.00 -11.69
C ILE A 85 1.77 15.89 -10.42
N GLY A 86 2.17 15.35 -9.26
CA GLY A 86 2.21 16.08 -8.00
C GLY A 86 0.86 16.29 -7.32
N ARG A 87 -0.27 15.96 -7.97
CA ARG A 87 -1.61 16.03 -7.40
C ARG A 87 -2.48 14.90 -7.93
N ILE A 88 -3.47 14.48 -7.15
CA ILE A 88 -4.44 13.49 -7.57
C ILE A 88 -5.37 14.09 -8.64
N PRO A 89 -5.60 13.41 -9.78
CA PRO A 89 -6.63 13.80 -10.75
C PRO A 89 -8.04 13.70 -10.13
N ASP A 90 -8.99 14.52 -10.61
CA ASP A 90 -10.39 14.43 -10.18
C ASP A 90 -11.12 13.18 -10.73
N SER A 91 -10.45 12.37 -11.52
CA SER A 91 -10.99 11.19 -12.21
C SER A 91 -10.31 9.92 -11.74
N PRO A 92 -11.06 8.95 -11.17
CA PRO A 92 -10.52 7.68 -10.70
C PRO A 92 -9.79 6.89 -11.80
N GLU A 93 -10.25 6.97 -13.05
CA GLU A 93 -9.70 6.18 -14.17
C GLU A 93 -8.24 6.54 -14.50
N TRP A 94 -7.80 7.74 -14.11
CA TRP A 94 -6.43 8.22 -14.31
C TRP A 94 -5.56 8.14 -13.05
N THR A 95 -6.11 7.54 -11.99
CA THR A 95 -5.42 7.45 -10.70
C THR A 95 -5.08 5.99 -10.41
N SER A 96 -3.79 5.72 -10.29
CA SER A 96 -3.30 4.37 -9.97
C SER A 96 -3.94 3.85 -8.67
N GLY A 97 -4.27 2.57 -8.63
CA GLY A 97 -4.81 1.91 -7.44
C GLY A 97 -6.29 2.22 -7.13
N SER A 98 -6.90 3.20 -7.81
CA SER A 98 -8.29 3.61 -7.54
C SER A 98 -9.29 2.46 -7.67
N ALA A 99 -9.19 1.65 -8.71
CA ALA A 99 -10.08 0.51 -8.92
C ALA A 99 -10.00 -0.56 -7.80
N LEU A 100 -8.82 -0.73 -7.19
CA LEU A 100 -8.66 -1.64 -6.05
C LEU A 100 -9.27 -1.06 -4.76
N ALA A 101 -9.21 0.26 -4.61
CA ALA A 101 -9.57 0.96 -3.38
C ALA A 101 -10.99 1.55 -3.37
N GLU A 102 -11.72 1.48 -4.50
CA GLU A 102 -13.06 2.06 -4.62
C GLU A 102 -14.02 1.48 -3.57
N GLY A 103 -14.55 2.36 -2.70
CA GLY A 103 -15.58 2.08 -1.72
C GLY A 103 -15.21 1.04 -0.66
N VAL A 104 -13.91 0.79 -0.41
CA VAL A 104 -13.50 -0.22 0.57
C VAL A 104 -13.81 0.22 2.01
N ASP A 105 -14.04 -0.77 2.87
CA ASP A 105 -14.24 -0.53 4.29
C ASP A 105 -12.92 -0.08 4.96
N VAL A 106 -11.79 -0.70 4.56
CA VAL A 106 -10.46 -0.34 5.05
C VAL A 106 -9.48 -0.17 3.89
N LEU A 107 -8.84 0.99 3.83
CA LEU A 107 -7.72 1.27 2.95
C LEU A 107 -6.43 1.28 3.78
N VAL A 108 -5.54 0.33 3.56
CA VAL A 108 -4.16 0.35 4.08
C VAL A 108 -3.28 0.95 2.99
N HIS A 109 -2.70 2.12 3.24
CA HIS A 109 -2.00 2.87 2.20
C HIS A 109 -0.66 3.43 2.65
N ASP A 110 0.24 3.55 1.68
CA ASP A 110 1.50 4.30 1.80
C ASP A 110 1.27 5.69 2.42
N ALA A 111 2.09 6.03 3.37
CA ALA A 111 2.04 7.29 4.11
C ALA A 111 3.46 7.79 4.43
N GLN A 112 4.36 7.73 3.45
CA GLN A 112 5.79 7.88 3.69
C GLN A 112 6.22 9.32 3.92
N TYR A 113 5.64 10.29 3.18
CA TYR A 113 6.18 11.66 3.12
C TYR A 113 5.22 12.74 3.59
N THR A 114 5.78 13.78 4.23
CA THR A 114 5.15 15.09 4.29
C THR A 114 5.11 15.73 2.88
N ASP A 115 4.31 16.77 2.67
CA ASP A 115 4.26 17.46 1.36
C ASP A 115 5.59 18.14 1.01
N GLU A 116 6.33 18.64 2.01
CA GLU A 116 7.66 19.24 1.80
C GLU A 116 8.69 18.18 1.36
N GLU A 117 8.67 17.01 1.97
CA GLU A 117 9.56 15.91 1.61
C GLU A 117 9.25 15.37 0.22
N TYR A 118 7.96 15.19 -0.08
CA TYR A 118 7.50 14.72 -1.37
C TYR A 118 7.92 15.63 -2.51
N ALA A 119 7.91 16.96 -2.32
CA ALA A 119 8.34 17.91 -3.33
C ALA A 119 9.75 17.64 -3.89
N ARG A 120 10.61 16.98 -3.09
CA ARG A 120 11.97 16.59 -3.47
C ARG A 120 12.09 15.12 -3.91
N ARG A 121 11.00 14.35 -3.81
CA ARG A 121 10.96 12.90 -4.01
C ARG A 121 9.85 12.45 -4.98
N VAL A 122 9.33 13.37 -5.77
CA VAL A 122 8.37 13.05 -6.84
C VAL A 122 8.96 11.98 -7.75
N GLY A 123 8.18 10.93 -8.00
CA GLY A 123 8.62 9.80 -8.81
C GLY A 123 9.39 8.71 -8.02
N TRP A 124 9.49 8.82 -6.71
CA TRP A 124 10.10 7.78 -5.88
C TRP A 124 9.15 6.63 -5.54
N GLY A 125 7.86 6.80 -5.83
CA GLY A 125 6.86 5.73 -5.69
C GLY A 125 6.09 5.74 -4.38
N HIS A 126 6.11 6.86 -3.66
CA HIS A 126 5.46 7.02 -2.37
C HIS A 126 4.62 8.28 -2.32
N THR A 127 3.65 8.34 -1.41
CA THR A 127 2.68 9.42 -1.35
C THR A 127 3.00 10.48 -0.30
N SER A 128 2.45 11.69 -0.48
CA SER A 128 2.42 12.75 0.52
C SER A 128 1.09 12.75 1.28
N LEU A 129 1.05 13.53 2.39
CA LEU A 129 -0.16 13.74 3.19
C LEU A 129 -1.35 14.22 2.37
N THR A 130 -1.14 15.29 1.59
CA THR A 130 -2.20 15.87 0.76
C THR A 130 -2.68 14.86 -0.30
N GLN A 131 -1.76 14.17 -0.96
CA GLN A 131 -2.15 13.13 -1.94
C GLN A 131 -2.89 11.98 -1.29
N LEU A 132 -2.48 11.55 -0.09
CA LEU A 132 -3.15 10.48 0.63
C LEU A 132 -4.59 10.86 1.02
N ALA A 133 -4.79 12.08 1.52
CA ALA A 133 -6.12 12.60 1.82
C ALA A 133 -6.99 12.69 0.57
N ASP A 134 -6.46 13.23 -0.53
CA ASP A 134 -7.17 13.37 -1.79
C ASP A 134 -7.51 12.00 -2.39
N PHE A 135 -6.59 11.04 -2.35
CA PHE A 135 -6.81 9.67 -2.81
C PHE A 135 -7.90 8.97 -1.98
N THR A 136 -7.83 9.07 -0.65
CA THR A 136 -8.82 8.49 0.26
C THR A 136 -10.23 9.02 -0.04
N ARG A 137 -10.34 10.33 -0.29
CA ARG A 137 -11.60 10.98 -0.67
C ARG A 137 -12.07 10.53 -2.04
N LEU A 138 -11.17 10.48 -3.03
CA LEU A 138 -11.48 10.08 -4.41
C LEU A 138 -12.07 8.67 -4.47
N VAL A 139 -11.48 7.72 -3.72
CA VAL A 139 -11.93 6.32 -3.73
C VAL A 139 -13.09 6.05 -2.78
N GLY A 140 -13.43 6.99 -1.89
CA GLY A 140 -14.54 6.85 -0.94
C GLY A 140 -14.30 5.77 0.11
N ALA A 141 -13.06 5.53 0.52
CA ALA A 141 -12.74 4.59 1.58
C ALA A 141 -13.35 5.04 2.92
N ARG A 142 -13.90 4.10 3.68
CA ARG A 142 -14.55 4.42 4.98
C ARG A 142 -13.53 4.65 6.08
N ARG A 143 -12.42 3.90 6.05
CA ARG A 143 -11.36 3.94 7.06
C ARG A 143 -10.00 3.91 6.36
N LEU A 144 -9.10 4.78 6.79
CA LEU A 144 -7.71 4.83 6.31
C LEU A 144 -6.78 4.35 7.42
N VAL A 145 -5.95 3.36 7.10
CA VAL A 145 -4.82 2.91 7.92
C VAL A 145 -3.53 3.38 7.23
N THR A 146 -2.78 4.23 7.91
CA THR A 146 -1.47 4.70 7.41
C THR A 146 -0.42 3.60 7.56
N PHE A 147 0.38 3.40 6.51
CA PHE A 147 1.39 2.36 6.46
C PHE A 147 2.67 2.88 5.77
N HIS A 148 3.76 2.13 5.84
CA HIS A 148 5.01 2.43 5.13
C HIS A 148 5.60 3.81 5.45
N HIS A 149 5.65 4.16 6.74
CA HIS A 149 6.26 5.42 7.20
C HIS A 149 7.77 5.45 6.94
N ASP A 150 8.32 6.65 6.67
CA ASP A 150 9.77 6.82 6.52
C ASP A 150 10.47 6.48 7.85
N PRO A 151 11.47 5.58 7.84
CA PRO A 151 12.21 5.21 9.06
C PRO A 151 12.97 6.37 9.70
N ALA A 152 13.10 7.51 9.03
CA ALA A 152 13.71 8.72 9.59
C ALA A 152 12.75 9.52 10.48
N HIS A 153 11.43 9.26 10.39
CA HIS A 153 10.43 9.91 11.25
C HIS A 153 10.47 9.31 12.66
N SER A 154 10.47 10.18 13.66
CA SER A 154 10.26 9.80 15.06
C SER A 154 8.77 9.59 15.37
N ASP A 155 8.45 9.00 16.52
CA ASP A 155 7.06 8.84 16.96
C ASP A 155 6.35 10.20 17.06
N ALA A 156 7.05 11.26 17.49
CA ALA A 156 6.49 12.61 17.56
C ALA A 156 6.18 13.19 16.16
N ASP A 157 7.04 12.91 15.16
CA ASP A 157 6.76 13.30 13.77
C ASP A 157 5.53 12.56 13.23
N LEU A 158 5.35 11.29 13.61
CA LEU A 158 4.18 10.50 13.22
C LEU A 158 2.89 10.95 13.90
N ASP A 159 2.96 11.41 15.15
CA ASP A 159 1.82 12.01 15.85
C ASP A 159 1.38 13.31 15.16
N ASP A 160 2.32 14.20 14.83
CA ASP A 160 2.05 15.43 14.08
C ASP A 160 1.51 15.13 12.68
N PHE A 161 2.03 14.10 12.02
CA PHE A 161 1.58 13.62 10.73
C PHE A 161 0.12 13.15 10.79
N HIS A 162 -0.26 12.38 11.80
CA HIS A 162 -1.62 11.93 12.02
C HIS A 162 -2.59 13.08 12.30
N GLU A 163 -2.20 14.06 13.11
CA GLU A 163 -3.03 15.24 13.39
C GLU A 163 -3.30 16.03 12.09
N GLN A 164 -2.26 16.27 11.29
CA GLN A 164 -2.39 16.99 10.02
C GLN A 164 -3.30 16.21 9.05
N LEU A 165 -3.02 14.91 8.84
CA LEU A 165 -3.81 14.07 7.93
C LEU A 165 -5.28 13.98 8.39
N GLY A 166 -5.52 13.79 9.69
CA GLY A 166 -6.87 13.74 10.26
C GLY A 166 -7.68 15.01 9.97
N SER A 167 -7.02 16.17 9.97
CA SER A 167 -7.67 17.45 9.63
C SER A 167 -8.05 17.59 8.15
N MET A 168 -7.43 16.79 7.26
CA MET A 168 -7.66 16.81 5.81
C MET A 168 -8.73 15.80 5.38
N LEU A 169 -9.03 14.80 6.23
CA LEU A 169 -9.97 13.74 5.89
C LEU A 169 -11.41 14.16 6.15
N ASP A 170 -12.23 14.14 5.11
CA ASP A 170 -13.67 14.38 5.16
C ASP A 170 -14.43 13.05 5.26
N GLY A 171 -14.80 12.65 6.47
CA GLY A 171 -15.70 11.52 6.71
C GLY A 171 -15.05 10.14 6.81
N ALA A 172 -13.81 9.94 6.37
CA ALA A 172 -13.07 8.71 6.60
C ALA A 172 -12.45 8.69 8.01
N ALA A 173 -12.55 7.55 8.71
CA ALA A 173 -11.86 7.39 9.98
C ALA A 173 -10.38 7.10 9.75
N LEU A 174 -9.51 7.85 10.47
CA LEU A 174 -8.06 7.65 10.42
C LEU A 174 -7.61 6.71 11.54
N VAL A 175 -6.78 5.73 11.18
CA VAL A 175 -6.17 4.78 12.10
C VAL A 175 -4.66 4.79 11.91
N ALA A 176 -3.92 4.99 13.01
CA ALA A 176 -2.46 4.89 12.99
C ALA A 176 -2.02 3.43 12.76
N GLY A 177 -1.27 3.19 11.69
CA GLY A 177 -0.68 1.87 11.43
C GLY A 177 0.50 1.61 12.34
N VAL A 178 0.26 0.90 13.44
CA VAL A 178 1.28 0.50 14.42
C VAL A 178 1.50 -1.02 14.39
N PRO A 179 2.69 -1.52 14.79
CA PRO A 179 2.91 -2.96 14.89
C PRO A 179 1.85 -3.65 15.74
N GLN A 180 1.36 -4.80 15.27
CA GLN A 180 0.31 -5.60 15.92
C GLN A 180 -1.08 -4.92 15.99
N LEU A 181 -1.31 -3.90 15.17
CA LEU A 181 -2.65 -3.32 15.02
C LEU A 181 -3.64 -4.39 14.54
N GLU A 182 -4.75 -4.51 15.24
CA GLU A 182 -5.92 -5.26 14.79
C GLU A 182 -7.04 -4.26 14.47
N VAL A 183 -7.62 -4.38 13.29
CA VAL A 183 -8.73 -3.52 12.83
C VAL A 183 -9.93 -4.41 12.57
N ASP A 184 -10.99 -4.21 13.32
CA ASP A 184 -12.27 -4.87 13.04
C ASP A 184 -12.91 -4.19 11.82
N ILE A 185 -13.30 -4.97 10.82
CA ILE A 185 -13.85 -4.45 9.57
C ILE A 185 -15.38 -4.30 9.66
N GLY A 186 -16.04 -5.13 10.47
CA GLY A 186 -17.49 -5.25 10.58
C GLY A 186 -18.19 -4.18 11.43
N ASP A 187 -17.48 -3.21 12.03
CA ASP A 187 -18.06 -2.17 12.91
C ASP A 187 -18.18 -0.80 12.22
#